data_28b4716800dc80d4fd3f0c17715bdc16
#
_entry.id   28b4716800dc80d4fd3f0c17715bdc16
#
_cell.length_a   1.000
_cell.length_b   1.000
_cell.length_c   1.000
_cell.angle_alpha   90.00
_cell.angle_beta   90.00
_cell.angle_gamma   90.00
#
_symmetry.space_group_name_H-M   'P 1'
#
loop_
_entity.id
_entity.type
_entity.pdbx_description
1 polymer ?
#
loop_
_entity_poly.entity_id
_entity_poly.type
_entity_poly.pdbx_seq_one_letter_code
_entity_poly.pdbx_strand_id
1 'polypeptide(L)'
;MMKGKLSETEQMELDFSMMPALPEEFDQTVDEMVSNTRRLFYKRKGNKASYHCTHCGKDYTLRVGNNPYWEMVYTGYERRIEGKIPVEGEFDKCKYCGTEEMLKPVRRWKYDYTWRNLYTWQAYQDGIIERVFEIKKVDSIEAKENVEIKELSRRFYTLKSVRCYELKWHYFVNDNGSHYDFDRVNRKTVNSFGVDAVIGDPMEMYTITPLRYCPFDQMLKLFNKKLYTPELTKAYEHILMTYCHFPEIEMEIKFGMMNIAEYHIMRMGVDAKMNKRKKKPADIYKVYPDRLKELNGCTVTQWEVYQYEREKGLRLSDEEASFLKENFSSGRRNYIDNLTKYMSLTQVINRIEKYKKQKSGKEVYSDFGVLMHYSDYLDMRRDLGYDMTNTVYLYPKNLKRAHDKMIKEKEDRRNELRVNEVLLKYSNIPNRFKYLKKKYGFKAHGYEIRPAKDAGEIVREGWALHHCVGGDRYLKKHNDGETSILFMRSENKPDKSYVTIEVKGSEILQWYAAHDKKNVTKEAKACIDEFEQKIKKKRKAAGQKAEQEALLLAAV
;
A
#
# COMPACT_ATOMS: atom_id res chain seq x y z
N MET A 1 -5.12 41.20 21.96
CA MET A 1 -4.72 40.20 22.95
C MET A 1 -4.68 38.84 22.27
N MET A 2 -3.52 38.26 22.10
CA MET A 2 -3.41 36.86 21.66
C MET A 2 -3.95 36.00 22.80
N LYS A 3 -5.09 35.33 22.59
CA LYS A 3 -5.53 34.27 23.50
C LYS A 3 -4.45 33.19 23.48
N GLY A 4 -3.80 32.95 24.61
CA GLY A 4 -2.83 31.87 24.76
C GLY A 4 -3.49 30.55 24.37
N LYS A 5 -2.73 29.63 23.81
CA LYS A 5 -3.18 28.28 23.48
C LYS A 5 -3.45 27.56 24.80
N LEU A 6 -4.69 27.10 25.02
CA LEU A 6 -5.06 26.33 26.22
C LEU A 6 -4.15 25.09 26.33
N SER A 7 -3.83 24.71 27.55
CA SER A 7 -3.23 23.41 27.84
C SER A 7 -4.18 22.27 27.47
N GLU A 8 -3.67 21.06 27.39
CA GLU A 8 -4.51 19.89 27.05
C GLU A 8 -5.61 19.65 28.09
N THR A 9 -5.29 19.82 29.37
CA THR A 9 -6.23 19.68 30.48
C THR A 9 -7.30 20.77 30.46
N GLU A 10 -6.91 22.03 30.29
CA GLU A 10 -7.85 23.15 30.17
C GLU A 10 -8.79 22.99 28.97
N GLN A 11 -8.30 22.46 27.86
CA GLN A 11 -9.13 22.19 26.68
C GLN A 11 -10.11 21.05 26.95
N MET A 12 -9.71 20.00 27.65
CA MET A 12 -10.58 18.88 28.03
C MET A 12 -11.69 19.33 28.99
N GLU A 13 -11.33 20.11 30.02
CA GLU A 13 -12.29 20.68 30.96
C GLU A 13 -13.31 21.58 30.26
N LEU A 14 -12.85 22.42 29.33
CA LEU A 14 -13.73 23.28 28.52
C LEU A 14 -14.67 22.44 27.64
N ASP A 15 -14.15 21.44 26.93
CA ASP A 15 -14.93 20.58 26.06
C ASP A 15 -16.02 19.84 26.88
N PHE A 16 -15.69 19.36 28.07
CA PHE A 16 -16.63 18.64 28.93
C PHE A 16 -17.67 19.57 29.59
N SER A 17 -17.28 20.79 29.99
CA SER A 17 -18.21 21.77 30.55
C SER A 17 -19.25 22.26 29.54
N MET A 18 -18.93 22.26 28.27
CA MET A 18 -19.80 22.68 27.17
C MET A 18 -20.53 21.51 26.50
N MET A 19 -20.39 20.30 27.00
CA MET A 19 -20.98 19.10 26.39
C MET A 19 -22.51 19.15 26.48
N PRO A 20 -23.24 18.89 25.37
CA PRO A 20 -24.70 18.85 25.41
C PRO A 20 -25.20 17.68 26.26
N ALA A 21 -26.40 17.81 26.81
CA ALA A 21 -27.08 16.67 27.43
C ALA A 21 -27.30 15.54 26.43
N LEU A 22 -27.49 14.32 26.91
CA LEU A 22 -27.83 13.21 26.03
C LEU A 22 -29.15 13.52 25.28
N PRO A 23 -29.29 13.02 24.04
CA PRO A 23 -30.53 13.14 23.28
C PRO A 23 -31.73 12.57 24.07
N GLU A 24 -32.91 13.16 23.91
CA GLU A 24 -34.15 12.68 24.58
C GLU A 24 -34.49 11.23 24.17
N GLU A 25 -34.11 10.82 22.96
CA GLU A 25 -34.32 9.48 22.44
C GLU A 25 -33.33 8.43 22.97
N PHE A 26 -32.35 8.84 23.80
CA PHE A 26 -31.29 7.95 24.27
C PHE A 26 -31.84 6.76 25.06
N ASP A 27 -32.64 7.01 26.09
CA ASP A 27 -33.19 5.96 26.94
C ASP A 27 -34.12 5.04 26.17
N GLN A 28 -34.98 5.62 25.30
CA GLN A 28 -35.87 4.84 24.44
C GLN A 28 -35.05 3.92 23.49
N THR A 29 -33.99 4.45 22.91
CA THR A 29 -33.11 3.64 22.00
C THR A 29 -32.44 2.52 22.77
N VAL A 30 -31.95 2.76 23.98
CA VAL A 30 -31.38 1.71 24.83
C VAL A 30 -32.43 0.64 25.12
N ASP A 31 -33.63 1.02 25.48
CA ASP A 31 -34.73 0.08 25.74
C ASP A 31 -35.10 -0.74 24.51
N GLU A 32 -35.15 -0.15 23.33
CA GLU A 32 -35.33 -0.87 22.06
C GLU A 32 -34.20 -1.85 21.79
N MET A 33 -32.94 -1.42 21.97
CA MET A 33 -31.75 -2.28 21.79
C MET A 33 -31.81 -3.52 22.68
N VAL A 34 -32.13 -3.36 23.95
CA VAL A 34 -32.18 -4.47 24.92
C VAL A 34 -33.44 -5.31 24.77
N SER A 35 -34.56 -4.72 24.30
CA SER A 35 -35.81 -5.43 24.04
C SER A 35 -35.63 -6.53 22.99
N ASN A 36 -34.86 -6.23 21.95
CA ASN A 36 -34.61 -7.15 20.85
C ASN A 36 -33.64 -8.31 21.20
N THR A 37 -33.07 -8.29 22.41
CA THR A 37 -32.09 -9.30 22.85
C THR A 37 -32.63 -10.25 23.92
N ARG A 38 -33.94 -10.32 24.11
CA ARG A 38 -34.58 -11.19 25.10
C ARG A 38 -34.34 -12.66 24.83
N ARG A 39 -34.28 -13.47 25.91
CA ARG A 39 -33.97 -14.89 25.86
C ARG A 39 -35.08 -15.71 26.47
N LEU A 40 -35.41 -16.80 25.77
CA LEU A 40 -36.24 -17.85 26.29
C LEU A 40 -35.32 -19.02 26.70
N PHE A 41 -34.94 -19.06 27.95
CA PHE A 41 -34.08 -20.12 28.48
C PHE A 41 -34.88 -21.43 28.55
N TYR A 42 -34.26 -22.55 28.13
CA TYR A 42 -34.92 -23.84 28.19
C TYR A 42 -34.01 -24.94 28.74
N LYS A 43 -34.63 -25.91 29.41
CA LYS A 43 -33.99 -27.18 29.84
C LYS A 43 -34.87 -28.34 29.39
N ARG A 44 -34.30 -29.20 28.54
CA ARG A 44 -35.01 -30.37 28.00
C ARG A 44 -34.65 -31.63 28.76
N LYS A 45 -35.65 -32.46 29.09
CA LYS A 45 -35.49 -33.82 29.61
C LYS A 45 -36.47 -34.73 28.90
N GLY A 46 -35.96 -35.54 27.97
CA GLY A 46 -36.79 -36.40 27.13
C GLY A 46 -37.74 -35.59 26.26
N ASN A 47 -39.04 -35.83 26.39
CA ASN A 47 -40.14 -35.16 25.67
C ASN A 47 -40.74 -33.98 26.42
N LYS A 48 -40.09 -33.49 27.48
CA LYS A 48 -40.48 -32.28 28.23
C LYS A 48 -39.39 -31.23 28.11
N ALA A 49 -39.79 -29.97 27.88
CA ALA A 49 -38.93 -28.81 27.95
C ALA A 49 -39.52 -27.80 28.93
N SER A 50 -38.72 -27.41 29.92
CA SER A 50 -39.04 -26.31 30.84
C SER A 50 -38.42 -25.05 30.33
N TYR A 51 -39.18 -23.94 30.33
CA TYR A 51 -38.80 -22.65 29.78
C TYR A 51 -38.85 -21.58 30.87
N HIS A 52 -37.95 -20.64 30.79
CA HIS A 52 -37.96 -19.38 31.56
C HIS A 52 -37.92 -18.20 30.58
N CYS A 53 -38.91 -17.33 30.61
CA CYS A 53 -38.99 -16.15 29.77
C CYS A 53 -38.36 -14.95 30.48
N THR A 54 -37.31 -14.37 29.92
CA THR A 54 -36.64 -13.21 30.55
C THR A 54 -37.48 -11.93 30.46
N HIS A 55 -38.47 -11.87 29.56
CA HIS A 55 -39.37 -10.71 29.44
C HIS A 55 -40.43 -10.66 30.55
N CYS A 56 -41.19 -11.73 30.75
CA CYS A 56 -42.26 -11.73 31.74
C CYS A 56 -41.88 -12.42 33.06
N GLY A 57 -40.68 -13.02 33.17
CA GLY A 57 -40.19 -13.70 34.35
C GLY A 57 -40.92 -15.01 34.70
N LYS A 58 -41.76 -15.53 33.81
CA LYS A 58 -42.58 -16.74 34.08
C LYS A 58 -41.91 -18.02 33.61
N ASP A 59 -42.03 -19.05 34.45
CA ASP A 59 -41.63 -20.41 34.15
C ASP A 59 -42.82 -21.25 33.66
N TYR A 60 -42.56 -22.14 32.68
CA TYR A 60 -43.53 -23.10 32.22
C TYR A 60 -42.86 -24.33 31.62
N THR A 61 -43.63 -25.42 31.51
CA THR A 61 -43.14 -26.66 30.93
C THR A 61 -44.10 -27.11 29.84
N LEU A 62 -43.53 -27.46 28.69
CA LEU A 62 -44.29 -28.02 27.57
C LEU A 62 -43.82 -29.44 27.28
N ARG A 63 -44.72 -30.25 26.73
CA ARG A 63 -44.40 -31.52 26.10
C ARG A 63 -43.99 -31.22 24.65
N VAL A 64 -42.77 -31.58 24.27
CA VAL A 64 -42.17 -31.25 22.98
C VAL A 64 -41.88 -32.50 22.17
N GLY A 65 -42.04 -32.41 20.85
CA GLY A 65 -41.80 -33.50 19.90
C GLY A 65 -41.62 -33.01 18.48
N ASN A 66 -41.21 -33.91 17.58
CA ASN A 66 -40.97 -33.61 16.16
C ASN A 66 -42.26 -33.32 15.37
N ASN A 67 -43.42 -33.86 15.85
CA ASN A 67 -44.71 -33.57 15.28
C ASN A 67 -45.57 -32.83 16.32
N PRO A 68 -45.93 -31.57 16.11
CA PRO A 68 -46.56 -30.72 17.12
C PRO A 68 -48.03 -31.11 17.43
N TYR A 69 -48.60 -32.11 16.78
CA TYR A 69 -50.02 -32.41 16.98
C TYR A 69 -50.30 -33.73 17.67
N TRP A 70 -49.56 -34.81 17.42
CA TRP A 70 -49.88 -36.12 18.01
C TRP A 70 -48.69 -37.08 17.97
N GLU A 71 -48.31 -37.62 19.10
CA GLU A 71 -47.48 -38.83 19.20
C GLU A 71 -48.38 -39.98 19.61
N MET A 72 -48.68 -40.87 18.66
CA MET A 72 -49.41 -42.11 19.00
C MET A 72 -48.49 -43.02 19.80
N VAL A 73 -48.78 -43.15 21.08
CA VAL A 73 -48.15 -44.16 21.92
C VAL A 73 -49.00 -45.40 21.84
N TYR A 74 -48.40 -46.53 21.55
CA TYR A 74 -49.00 -47.87 21.40
C TYR A 74 -49.81 -48.39 22.63
N THR A 75 -49.96 -47.56 23.67
CA THR A 75 -50.63 -47.87 24.93
C THR A 75 -52.02 -47.22 25.10
N GLY A 76 -52.61 -46.70 24.04
CA GLY A 76 -54.00 -46.18 24.09
C GLY A 76 -54.23 -44.83 24.75
N TYR A 77 -53.16 -44.14 25.22
CA TYR A 77 -53.27 -42.79 25.75
C TYR A 77 -52.66 -41.80 24.77
N GLU A 78 -53.48 -40.92 24.22
CA GLU A 78 -53.03 -39.80 23.41
C GLU A 78 -52.32 -38.78 24.30
N ARG A 79 -51.01 -38.59 24.07
CA ARG A 79 -50.25 -37.54 24.74
C ARG A 79 -50.10 -36.36 23.79
N ARG A 80 -50.78 -35.27 24.07
CA ARG A 80 -50.73 -34.05 23.27
C ARG A 80 -49.33 -33.42 23.31
N ILE A 81 -48.69 -33.21 22.16
CA ILE A 81 -47.48 -32.42 22.01
C ILE A 81 -47.88 -30.96 21.98
N GLU A 82 -47.29 -30.16 22.86
CA GLU A 82 -47.64 -28.72 23.07
C GLU A 82 -46.68 -27.77 22.36
N GLY A 83 -45.50 -28.25 21.92
CA GLY A 83 -44.50 -27.45 21.25
C GLY A 83 -43.49 -28.26 20.44
N LYS A 84 -42.71 -27.60 19.64
CA LYS A 84 -41.57 -28.20 18.93
C LYS A 84 -40.42 -28.48 19.90
N ILE A 85 -39.48 -29.33 19.50
CA ILE A 85 -38.23 -29.49 20.23
C ILE A 85 -37.45 -28.21 20.11
N PRO A 86 -37.08 -27.56 21.26
CA PRO A 86 -36.32 -26.30 21.21
C PRO A 86 -34.91 -26.52 20.68
N VAL A 87 -34.47 -25.64 19.77
CA VAL A 87 -33.13 -25.63 19.17
C VAL A 87 -32.44 -24.31 19.54
N GLU A 88 -31.20 -24.38 19.99
CA GLU A 88 -30.44 -23.20 20.38
C GLU A 88 -30.28 -22.23 19.20
N GLY A 89 -30.55 -20.94 19.43
CA GLY A 89 -30.44 -19.89 18.42
C GLY A 89 -31.70 -19.70 17.57
N GLU A 90 -32.68 -20.62 17.60
CA GLU A 90 -33.99 -20.35 16.98
C GLU A 90 -34.85 -19.44 17.85
N PHE A 91 -35.87 -18.82 17.26
CA PHE A 91 -36.84 -17.99 17.95
C PHE A 91 -38.12 -18.76 18.23
N ASP A 92 -38.68 -18.54 19.43
CA ASP A 92 -39.99 -19.11 19.81
C ASP A 92 -40.77 -18.12 20.68
N LYS A 93 -42.09 -18.27 20.74
CA LYS A 93 -42.97 -17.39 21.49
C LYS A 93 -43.22 -17.89 22.90
N CYS A 94 -43.06 -16.97 23.87
CA CYS A 94 -43.43 -17.29 25.24
C CYS A 94 -44.91 -17.60 25.35
N LYS A 95 -45.26 -18.70 26.02
CA LYS A 95 -46.64 -19.14 26.25
C LYS A 95 -47.50 -18.12 26.98
N TYR A 96 -46.91 -17.27 27.82
CA TYR A 96 -47.63 -16.33 28.67
C TYR A 96 -47.74 -14.93 28.10
N CYS A 97 -46.64 -14.36 27.61
CA CYS A 97 -46.67 -12.98 27.11
C CYS A 97 -46.68 -12.90 25.58
N GLY A 98 -46.47 -13.98 24.87
CA GLY A 98 -46.49 -14.03 23.42
C GLY A 98 -45.27 -13.40 22.74
N THR A 99 -44.32 -12.85 23.51
CA THR A 99 -43.09 -12.24 22.97
C THR A 99 -42.24 -13.32 22.32
N GLU A 100 -41.74 -13.05 21.14
CA GLU A 100 -40.81 -13.88 20.41
C GLU A 100 -39.40 -13.66 20.94
N GLU A 101 -38.72 -14.72 21.37
CA GLU A 101 -37.44 -14.68 22.04
C GLU A 101 -36.50 -15.77 21.51
N MET A 102 -35.19 -15.51 21.56
CA MET A 102 -34.19 -16.49 21.14
C MET A 102 -34.06 -17.61 22.17
N LEU A 103 -34.15 -18.84 21.71
CA LEU A 103 -34.02 -20.05 22.50
C LEU A 103 -32.56 -20.25 22.96
N LYS A 104 -32.35 -20.33 24.30
CA LYS A 104 -31.06 -20.56 24.91
C LYS A 104 -31.10 -21.74 25.88
N PRO A 105 -30.30 -22.81 25.71
CA PRO A 105 -30.32 -23.93 26.66
C PRO A 105 -29.69 -23.53 27.98
N VAL A 106 -30.33 -23.88 29.09
CA VAL A 106 -29.75 -23.78 30.42
C VAL A 106 -28.61 -24.79 30.56
N ARG A 107 -27.40 -24.30 30.56
CA ARG A 107 -26.14 -25.05 30.77
C ARG A 107 -25.60 -24.81 32.19
N ARG A 108 -24.29 -25.02 32.39
CA ARG A 108 -23.58 -24.72 33.64
C ARG A 108 -23.74 -23.26 34.08
N TRP A 109 -23.85 -22.33 33.11
CA TRP A 109 -24.10 -20.90 33.33
C TRP A 109 -25.56 -20.60 33.08
N LYS A 110 -26.19 -19.96 34.07
CA LYS A 110 -27.64 -19.62 34.05
C LYS A 110 -27.88 -18.18 33.56
N TYR A 111 -26.96 -17.63 32.81
CA TYR A 111 -27.02 -16.28 32.27
C TYR A 111 -26.43 -16.21 30.87
N ASP A 112 -26.83 -15.22 30.11
CA ASP A 112 -26.28 -14.84 28.83
C ASP A 112 -25.94 -13.34 28.84
N TYR A 113 -24.96 -12.93 28.04
CA TYR A 113 -24.58 -11.54 27.94
C TYR A 113 -24.82 -11.06 26.51
N THR A 114 -25.36 -9.86 26.40
CA THR A 114 -25.45 -9.14 25.15
C THR A 114 -24.70 -7.83 25.27
N TRP A 115 -23.81 -7.56 24.35
CA TRP A 115 -23.13 -6.28 24.22
C TRP A 115 -23.55 -5.60 22.94
N ARG A 116 -23.84 -4.32 23.01
CA ARG A 116 -24.16 -3.45 21.89
C ARG A 116 -23.43 -2.13 22.04
N ASN A 117 -23.10 -1.51 20.93
CA ASN A 117 -22.55 -0.16 20.93
C ASN A 117 -23.59 0.84 20.43
N LEU A 118 -23.79 1.90 21.20
CA LEU A 118 -24.66 3.02 20.83
C LEU A 118 -23.80 4.25 20.55
N TYR A 119 -23.96 4.81 19.37
CA TYR A 119 -23.31 6.03 18.93
C TYR A 119 -24.31 7.19 18.96
N THR A 120 -23.92 8.30 19.59
CA THR A 120 -24.69 9.54 19.54
C THR A 120 -23.88 10.61 18.84
N TRP A 121 -24.49 11.32 17.91
CA TRP A 121 -23.90 12.48 17.23
C TRP A 121 -24.75 13.71 17.47
N GLN A 122 -24.16 14.74 18.06
CA GLN A 122 -24.83 15.96 18.43
C GLN A 122 -24.07 17.18 17.88
N ALA A 123 -24.76 18.27 17.61
CA ALA A 123 -24.13 19.54 17.26
C ALA A 123 -23.30 20.06 18.44
N TYR A 124 -22.11 20.56 18.17
CA TYR A 124 -21.18 21.13 19.15
C TYR A 124 -20.40 22.28 18.54
N GLN A 125 -20.64 23.51 18.99
CA GLN A 125 -20.00 24.72 18.43
C GLN A 125 -20.11 24.77 16.90
N ASP A 126 -18.95 24.78 16.21
CA ASP A 126 -18.82 24.75 14.75
C ASP A 126 -18.63 23.33 14.18
N GLY A 127 -18.93 22.29 14.97
CA GLY A 127 -18.69 20.90 14.63
C GLY A 127 -19.69 19.94 15.24
N ILE A 128 -19.23 18.74 15.53
CA ILE A 128 -20.03 17.61 15.99
C ILE A 128 -19.31 16.93 17.15
N ILE A 129 -20.07 16.54 18.17
CA ILE A 129 -19.61 15.61 19.19
C ILE A 129 -20.17 14.22 18.91
N GLU A 130 -19.29 13.22 18.92
CA GLU A 130 -19.63 11.80 18.94
C GLU A 130 -19.39 11.25 20.33
N ARG A 131 -20.37 10.56 20.88
CA ARG A 131 -20.21 9.79 22.13
C ARG A 131 -20.54 8.34 21.85
N VAL A 132 -19.70 7.45 22.34
CA VAL A 132 -19.85 6.00 22.15
C VAL A 132 -20.13 5.35 23.49
N PHE A 133 -21.21 4.60 23.56
CA PHE A 133 -21.64 3.87 24.74
C PHE A 133 -21.60 2.37 24.48
N GLU A 134 -21.08 1.63 25.45
CA GLU A 134 -21.27 0.19 25.55
C GLU A 134 -22.54 -0.07 26.37
N ILE A 135 -23.48 -0.80 25.80
CA ILE A 135 -24.70 -1.26 26.47
C ILE A 135 -24.54 -2.74 26.70
N LYS A 136 -24.42 -3.13 27.96
CA LYS A 136 -24.30 -4.53 28.37
C LYS A 136 -25.57 -4.96 29.07
N LYS A 137 -26.22 -5.99 28.54
CA LYS A 137 -27.37 -6.62 29.16
C LYS A 137 -27.00 -8.00 29.66
N VAL A 138 -27.42 -8.32 30.88
CA VAL A 138 -27.32 -9.65 31.46
C VAL A 138 -28.70 -10.26 31.54
N ASP A 139 -28.98 -11.26 30.74
CA ASP A 139 -30.18 -12.08 30.82
C ASP A 139 -29.91 -13.27 31.77
N SER A 140 -30.73 -13.39 32.82
CA SER A 140 -30.54 -14.42 33.85
C SER A 140 -31.87 -15.04 34.23
N ILE A 141 -31.86 -16.34 34.59
CA ILE A 141 -33.01 -17.03 35.19
C ILE A 141 -33.14 -16.79 36.70
N GLU A 142 -32.13 -16.19 37.35
CA GLU A 142 -32.10 -16.00 38.80
C GLU A 142 -32.18 -14.53 39.24
N ALA A 143 -31.89 -13.60 38.34
CA ALA A 143 -31.88 -12.17 38.65
C ALA A 143 -32.77 -11.38 37.68
N LYS A 144 -33.28 -10.22 38.17
CA LYS A 144 -33.93 -9.26 37.27
C LYS A 144 -32.95 -8.82 36.17
N GLU A 145 -33.52 -8.49 35.02
CA GLU A 145 -32.83 -7.84 33.93
C GLU A 145 -31.91 -6.71 34.42
N ASN A 146 -30.64 -6.79 34.12
CA ASN A 146 -29.66 -5.77 34.48
C ASN A 146 -29.02 -5.21 33.20
N VAL A 147 -29.21 -3.91 32.98
CA VAL A 147 -28.62 -3.17 31.87
C VAL A 147 -27.59 -2.22 32.42
N GLU A 148 -26.35 -2.40 32.01
CA GLU A 148 -25.22 -1.54 32.35
C GLU A 148 -24.88 -0.68 31.14
N ILE A 149 -24.80 0.63 31.34
CA ILE A 149 -24.47 1.62 30.30
C ILE A 149 -23.14 2.24 30.69
N LYS A 150 -22.16 2.17 29.80
CA LYS A 150 -20.84 2.72 30.02
C LYS A 150 -20.40 3.56 28.83
N GLU A 151 -20.10 4.83 29.04
CA GLU A 151 -19.53 5.68 28.00
C GLU A 151 -18.06 5.32 27.76
N LEU A 152 -17.70 4.97 26.53
CA LEU A 152 -16.36 4.53 26.16
C LEU A 152 -15.48 5.65 25.63
N SER A 153 -16.07 6.58 24.84
CA SER A 153 -15.30 7.66 24.24
C SER A 153 -16.15 8.88 23.91
N ARG A 154 -15.48 10.03 23.88
CA ARG A 154 -16.00 11.33 23.43
C ARG A 154 -15.09 11.87 22.36
N ARG A 155 -15.63 12.22 21.20
CA ARG A 155 -14.87 12.76 20.08
C ARG A 155 -15.49 14.07 19.61
N PHE A 156 -14.66 15.11 19.62
CA PHE A 156 -15.06 16.45 19.23
C PHE A 156 -14.49 16.74 17.84
N TYR A 157 -15.36 16.74 16.85
CA TYR A 157 -15.04 17.03 15.46
C TYR A 157 -15.33 18.50 15.19
N THR A 158 -14.29 19.31 15.06
CA THR A 158 -14.40 20.74 14.73
C THR A 158 -13.70 21.02 13.40
N LEU A 159 -14.02 22.15 12.76
CA LEU A 159 -13.40 22.55 11.48
C LEU A 159 -11.87 22.70 11.52
N LYS A 160 -11.27 22.69 12.70
CA LYS A 160 -9.81 22.88 12.87
C LYS A 160 -9.09 21.70 13.49
N SER A 161 -9.80 20.84 14.17
CA SER A 161 -9.19 19.73 14.91
C SER A 161 -10.19 18.64 15.26
N VAL A 162 -9.68 17.44 15.39
CA VAL A 162 -10.39 16.33 16.03
C VAL A 162 -9.71 16.08 17.37
N ARG A 163 -10.50 16.15 18.46
CA ARG A 163 -10.05 15.82 19.81
C ARG A 163 -10.78 14.57 20.25
N CYS A 164 -10.02 13.59 20.72
CA CYS A 164 -10.58 12.32 21.18
C CYS A 164 -10.18 12.08 22.63
N TYR A 165 -11.16 11.73 23.43
CA TYR A 165 -11.00 11.33 24.83
C TYR A 165 -11.57 9.93 24.97
N GLU A 166 -10.76 9.00 25.43
CA GLU A 166 -11.17 7.61 25.66
C GLU A 166 -11.13 7.30 27.15
N LEU A 167 -12.12 6.53 27.61
CA LEU A 167 -12.16 6.04 28.97
C LEU A 167 -11.05 5.02 29.16
N LYS A 168 -10.05 5.37 29.95
CA LYS A 168 -8.97 4.45 30.33
C LYS A 168 -9.16 3.89 31.72
N TRP A 169 -8.79 2.63 31.87
CA TRP A 169 -8.73 1.97 33.15
C TRP A 169 -7.45 2.40 33.85
N HIS A 170 -7.55 3.31 34.85
CA HIS A 170 -6.44 3.58 35.75
C HIS A 170 -6.54 2.64 36.96
N TYR A 171 -5.62 1.72 37.08
CA TYR A 171 -5.49 0.86 38.25
C TYR A 171 -4.83 1.69 39.36
N PHE A 172 -5.61 2.46 40.09
CA PHE A 172 -5.16 3.01 41.37
C PHE A 172 -5.54 2.05 42.46
N VAL A 173 -4.54 1.45 43.12
CA VAL A 173 -4.69 0.72 44.36
C VAL A 173 -4.87 1.74 45.48
N ASN A 174 -6.05 2.34 45.58
CA ASN A 174 -6.49 3.04 46.76
C ASN A 174 -7.72 2.30 47.29
N ASP A 175 -7.91 2.30 48.61
CA ASP A 175 -8.89 1.53 49.38
C ASP A 175 -10.37 1.69 48.96
N ASN A 176 -10.68 2.45 47.91
CA ASN A 176 -12.02 2.81 47.46
C ASN A 176 -12.42 2.36 46.04
N GLY A 177 -11.70 1.40 45.46
CA GLY A 177 -12.09 0.83 44.16
C GLY A 177 -11.42 1.46 42.95
N SER A 178 -11.62 0.84 41.79
CA SER A 178 -11.10 1.29 40.49
C SER A 178 -11.88 2.49 39.98
N HIS A 179 -11.20 3.59 39.68
CA HIS A 179 -11.78 4.74 39.02
C HIS A 179 -11.53 4.67 37.53
N TYR A 180 -12.57 5.01 36.75
CA TYR A 180 -12.46 5.23 35.31
C TYR A 180 -12.35 6.72 35.07
N ASP A 181 -11.35 7.13 34.33
CA ASP A 181 -11.16 8.52 33.94
C ASP A 181 -10.94 8.63 32.41
N PHE A 182 -11.39 9.76 31.83
CA PHE A 182 -11.16 10.02 30.43
C PHE A 182 -9.76 10.57 30.24
N ASP A 183 -9.01 9.94 29.34
CA ASP A 183 -7.69 10.37 28.97
C ASP A 183 -7.66 10.86 27.52
N ARG A 184 -6.89 11.90 27.26
CA ARG A 184 -6.75 12.40 25.89
C ARG A 184 -5.91 11.45 25.06
N VAL A 185 -6.49 10.97 23.96
CA VAL A 185 -5.79 10.15 22.97
C VAL A 185 -5.25 11.03 21.86
N ASN A 186 -3.92 11.06 21.68
CA ASN A 186 -3.30 11.84 20.62
C ASN A 186 -3.38 11.10 19.28
N ARG A 187 -4.40 11.40 18.47
CA ARG A 187 -4.66 10.72 17.19
C ARG A 187 -3.88 11.23 15.97
N LYS A 188 -2.90 12.11 16.15
CA LYS A 188 -2.04 12.52 15.02
C LYS A 188 -1.20 11.38 14.44
N THR A 189 -1.12 10.26 15.14
CA THR A 189 -0.27 9.12 14.77
C THR A 189 -1.01 7.80 14.55
N VAL A 190 -2.34 7.76 14.69
CA VAL A 190 -3.09 6.51 14.54
C VAL A 190 -3.62 6.39 13.12
N ASN A 191 -2.91 5.63 12.29
CA ASN A 191 -3.35 5.18 10.96
C ASN A 191 -4.40 4.06 11.03
N SER A 192 -4.82 3.64 12.20
CA SER A 192 -5.85 2.62 12.41
C SER A 192 -7.09 3.27 12.98
N PHE A 193 -8.13 3.28 12.19
CA PHE A 193 -9.49 3.60 12.59
C PHE A 193 -10.02 2.42 13.40
N GLY A 194 -9.65 2.31 14.61
CA GLY A 194 -10.20 1.35 15.52
C GLY A 194 -10.24 2.00 16.88
N VAL A 195 -11.41 2.18 17.42
CA VAL A 195 -11.55 1.94 18.83
C VAL A 195 -11.24 0.47 18.95
N ASP A 196 -10.03 0.10 19.38
CA ASP A 196 -9.64 -1.30 19.61
C ASP A 196 -10.51 -1.99 20.68
N ALA A 197 -11.52 -1.28 21.19
CA ALA A 197 -12.46 -1.70 22.20
C ALA A 197 -13.90 -1.89 21.69
N VAL A 198 -14.16 -1.92 20.40
CA VAL A 198 -15.46 -2.34 19.89
C VAL A 198 -15.54 -3.86 19.96
N ILE A 199 -15.74 -4.38 21.16
CA ILE A 199 -16.11 -5.79 21.38
C ILE A 199 -17.61 -5.88 21.19
N GLY A 200 -18.05 -6.14 19.97
CA GLY A 200 -19.45 -6.36 19.61
C GLY A 200 -19.58 -6.62 18.11
N ASP A 201 -20.64 -7.31 17.73
CA ASP A 201 -20.92 -7.55 16.32
C ASP A 201 -21.10 -6.21 15.59
N PRO A 202 -20.24 -5.85 14.61
CA PRO A 202 -20.36 -4.58 13.88
C PRO A 202 -21.67 -4.47 13.08
N MET A 203 -22.45 -5.53 12.96
CA MET A 203 -23.71 -5.56 12.24
C MET A 203 -24.87 -4.92 13.00
N GLU A 204 -24.72 -4.64 14.31
CA GLU A 204 -25.79 -4.07 15.14
C GLU A 204 -25.35 -2.74 15.75
N MET A 205 -25.06 -1.77 14.91
CA MET A 205 -24.77 -0.40 15.33
C MET A 205 -26.07 0.41 15.43
N TYR A 206 -26.35 0.88 16.63
CA TYR A 206 -27.44 1.81 16.88
C TYR A 206 -26.92 3.25 16.87
N THR A 207 -27.66 4.14 16.25
CA THR A 207 -27.25 5.54 16.11
C THR A 207 -28.39 6.49 16.46
N ILE A 208 -28.08 7.51 17.25
CA ILE A 208 -28.97 8.63 17.51
C ILE A 208 -28.34 9.88 16.93
N THR A 209 -29.01 10.52 16.00
CA THR A 209 -28.52 11.72 15.33
C THR A 209 -29.55 12.86 15.44
N PRO A 210 -29.59 13.61 16.53
CA PRO A 210 -30.48 14.78 16.66
C PRO A 210 -30.01 15.96 15.80
N LEU A 211 -29.31 15.69 14.70
CA LEU A 211 -28.74 16.70 13.80
C LEU A 211 -29.71 17.11 12.68
N ARG A 212 -31.01 17.22 12.97
CA ARG A 212 -32.10 17.48 11.99
C ARG A 212 -31.87 18.69 11.09
N TYR A 213 -31.05 19.64 11.50
CA TYR A 213 -30.72 20.85 10.74
C TYR A 213 -29.24 20.97 10.40
N CYS A 214 -28.45 19.96 10.67
CA CYS A 214 -27.04 19.93 10.32
C CYS A 214 -26.87 19.41 8.89
N PRO A 215 -26.03 20.02 8.07
CA PRO A 215 -25.65 19.50 6.75
C PRO A 215 -25.21 18.04 6.79
N PHE A 216 -24.66 17.62 7.90
CA PHE A 216 -24.19 16.27 8.15
C PHE A 216 -25.31 15.20 8.08
N ASP A 217 -26.51 15.49 8.58
CA ASP A 217 -27.64 14.57 8.49
C ASP A 217 -28.04 14.28 7.03
N GLN A 218 -27.99 15.33 6.18
CA GLN A 218 -28.20 15.16 4.74
C GLN A 218 -27.08 14.34 4.09
N MET A 219 -25.83 14.53 4.52
CA MET A 219 -24.68 13.76 4.07
C MET A 219 -24.83 12.29 4.43
N LEU A 220 -25.20 11.96 5.66
CA LEU A 220 -25.46 10.59 6.10
C LEU A 220 -26.56 9.92 5.28
N LYS A 221 -27.69 10.61 5.05
CA LYS A 221 -28.81 10.06 4.25
C LYS A 221 -28.41 9.75 2.82
N LEU A 222 -27.56 10.56 2.21
CA LEU A 222 -27.06 10.35 0.87
C LEU A 222 -26.04 9.19 0.81
N PHE A 223 -25.21 9.05 1.85
CA PHE A 223 -24.23 7.98 1.95
C PHE A 223 -24.84 6.62 2.32
N ASN A 224 -25.84 6.57 3.19
CA ASN A 224 -26.50 5.34 3.61
C ASN A 224 -27.08 4.51 2.44
N LYS A 225 -27.37 5.15 1.32
CA LYS A 225 -27.82 4.43 0.11
C LYS A 225 -26.70 3.66 -0.61
N LYS A 226 -25.43 3.97 -0.36
CA LYS A 226 -24.27 3.37 -1.07
C LYS A 226 -23.32 2.55 -0.18
N LEU A 227 -23.31 2.82 1.12
CA LEU A 227 -22.35 2.22 2.06
C LEU A 227 -22.95 1.01 2.79
N TYR A 228 -23.57 0.09 2.09
CA TYR A 228 -23.96 -1.20 2.63
C TYR A 228 -22.71 -2.10 2.78
N THR A 229 -21.86 -1.79 3.75
CA THR A 229 -20.74 -2.66 4.14
C THR A 229 -20.75 -2.86 5.65
N PRO A 230 -20.26 -3.99 6.17
CA PRO A 230 -20.13 -4.25 7.61
C PRO A 230 -19.17 -3.28 8.33
N GLU A 231 -18.61 -2.32 7.62
CA GLU A 231 -17.72 -1.28 8.14
C GLU A 231 -18.38 0.11 8.28
N LEU A 232 -19.70 0.15 8.48
CA LEU A 232 -20.47 1.40 8.58
C LEU A 232 -19.89 2.41 9.60
N THR A 233 -19.44 1.95 10.76
CA THR A 233 -18.81 2.79 11.80
C THR A 233 -17.56 3.50 11.27
N LYS A 234 -16.70 2.81 10.56
CA LYS A 234 -15.50 3.40 9.96
C LYS A 234 -15.86 4.42 8.88
N ALA A 235 -16.92 4.17 8.13
CA ALA A 235 -17.40 5.10 7.12
C ALA A 235 -17.91 6.41 7.74
N TYR A 236 -18.65 6.36 8.84
CA TYR A 236 -19.11 7.55 9.55
C TYR A 236 -17.97 8.36 10.15
N GLU A 237 -17.02 7.71 10.81
CA GLU A 237 -15.81 8.37 11.31
C GLU A 237 -15.03 9.05 10.18
N HIS A 238 -14.89 8.38 9.05
CA HIS A 238 -14.24 8.96 7.86
C HIS A 238 -14.96 10.17 7.31
N ILE A 239 -16.29 10.15 7.27
CA ILE A 239 -17.09 11.29 6.83
C ILE A 239 -16.89 12.48 7.78
N LEU A 240 -16.99 12.24 9.09
CA LEU A 240 -16.80 13.28 10.11
C LEU A 240 -15.40 13.88 10.06
N MET A 241 -14.36 13.05 10.00
CA MET A 241 -12.98 13.50 9.87
C MET A 241 -12.75 14.28 8.58
N THR A 242 -13.31 13.80 7.48
CA THR A 242 -13.21 14.49 6.19
C THR A 242 -13.90 15.84 6.26
N TYR A 243 -15.11 15.93 6.83
CA TYR A 243 -15.83 17.19 7.01
C TYR A 243 -15.02 18.20 7.82
N CYS A 244 -14.38 17.78 8.90
CA CYS A 244 -13.53 18.66 9.71
C CYS A 244 -12.32 19.22 8.95
N HIS A 245 -11.73 18.41 8.07
CA HIS A 245 -10.56 18.81 7.28
C HIS A 245 -10.93 19.42 5.93
N PHE A 246 -12.12 19.12 5.46
CA PHE A 246 -12.60 19.44 4.12
C PHE A 246 -14.13 19.72 4.13
N PRO A 247 -14.58 20.85 4.72
CA PRO A 247 -16.00 21.18 4.81
C PRO A 247 -16.66 21.37 3.44
N GLU A 248 -15.89 21.58 2.38
CA GLU A 248 -16.38 21.69 1.00
C GLU A 248 -17.08 20.41 0.50
N ILE A 249 -16.91 19.28 1.20
CA ILE A 249 -17.62 18.03 0.90
C ILE A 249 -19.15 18.18 0.95
N GLU A 250 -19.63 19.04 1.82
CA GLU A 250 -21.05 19.37 1.89
C GLU A 250 -21.56 19.94 0.55
N MET A 251 -20.78 20.83 -0.05
CA MET A 251 -21.09 21.39 -1.36
C MET A 251 -21.09 20.31 -2.45
N GLU A 252 -20.14 19.39 -2.42
CA GLU A 252 -20.07 18.29 -3.38
C GLU A 252 -21.33 17.42 -3.34
N ILE A 253 -21.76 17.07 -2.14
CA ILE A 253 -22.96 16.26 -1.94
C ILE A 253 -24.22 17.01 -2.39
N LYS A 254 -24.36 18.30 -2.04
CA LYS A 254 -25.49 19.14 -2.45
C LYS A 254 -25.56 19.35 -3.96
N PHE A 255 -24.42 19.42 -4.65
CA PHE A 255 -24.35 19.52 -6.11
C PHE A 255 -24.45 18.17 -6.84
N GLY A 256 -24.63 17.06 -6.12
CA GLY A 256 -24.73 15.73 -6.72
C GLY A 256 -23.41 15.14 -7.20
N MET A 257 -22.26 15.70 -6.79
CA MET A 257 -20.92 15.23 -7.13
C MET A 257 -20.50 14.02 -6.27
N MET A 258 -21.36 13.02 -6.16
CA MET A 258 -21.23 11.92 -5.20
C MET A 258 -19.93 11.10 -5.36
N ASN A 259 -19.48 10.84 -6.59
CA ASN A 259 -18.25 10.08 -6.82
C ASN A 259 -17.00 10.87 -6.41
N ILE A 260 -17.05 12.21 -6.51
CA ILE A 260 -15.97 13.11 -6.07
C ILE A 260 -15.97 13.19 -4.54
N ALA A 261 -17.14 13.33 -3.93
CA ALA A 261 -17.29 13.33 -2.47
C ALA A 261 -16.80 12.01 -1.86
N GLU A 262 -17.17 10.87 -2.43
CA GLU A 262 -16.70 9.56 -2.02
C GLU A 262 -15.17 9.44 -2.14
N TYR A 263 -14.59 9.92 -3.24
CA TYR A 263 -13.14 9.98 -3.41
C TYR A 263 -12.45 10.81 -2.30
N HIS A 264 -13.00 11.98 -1.96
CA HIS A 264 -12.45 12.82 -0.90
C HIS A 264 -12.59 12.19 0.49
N ILE A 265 -13.69 11.50 0.76
CA ILE A 265 -13.89 10.77 2.01
C ILE A 265 -12.87 9.65 2.14
N MET A 266 -12.72 8.82 1.12
CA MET A 266 -11.76 7.71 1.13
C MET A 266 -10.30 8.18 1.31
N ARG A 267 -10.00 9.43 0.94
CA ARG A 267 -8.69 10.06 1.08
C ARG A 267 -8.61 11.05 2.25
N MET A 268 -9.66 11.14 3.10
CA MET A 268 -9.75 12.09 4.23
C MET A 268 -9.41 13.53 3.83
N GLY A 269 -9.75 13.94 2.61
CA GLY A 269 -9.48 15.27 2.07
C GLY A 269 -7.99 15.61 1.86
N VAL A 270 -7.07 14.68 2.09
CA VAL A 270 -5.62 14.94 2.00
C VAL A 270 -5.16 15.18 0.56
N ASP A 271 -5.72 14.43 -0.38
CA ASP A 271 -5.40 14.53 -1.81
C ASP A 271 -6.41 15.37 -2.61
N ALA A 272 -7.02 16.36 -1.96
CA ALA A 272 -7.95 17.22 -2.66
C ALA A 272 -7.25 17.93 -3.83
N LYS A 273 -7.49 17.45 -5.04
CA LYS A 273 -7.04 18.06 -6.31
C LYS A 273 -7.67 19.44 -6.55
N MET A 274 -8.02 20.13 -5.50
CA MET A 274 -8.78 21.37 -5.42
C MET A 274 -7.93 22.53 -4.95
N ASN A 275 -8.40 23.73 -5.23
CA ASN A 275 -7.79 24.96 -4.71
C ASN A 275 -8.68 25.60 -3.63
N LYS A 276 -8.53 25.14 -2.39
CA LYS A 276 -9.32 25.61 -1.22
C LYS A 276 -9.16 27.11 -0.91
N ARG A 277 -8.16 27.79 -1.48
CA ARG A 277 -7.96 29.25 -1.28
C ARG A 277 -8.85 30.11 -2.17
N LYS A 278 -9.53 29.50 -3.14
CA LYS A 278 -10.40 30.19 -4.08
C LYS A 278 -11.84 30.25 -3.56
N LYS A 279 -12.59 31.25 -4.00
CA LYS A 279 -13.99 31.46 -3.60
C LYS A 279 -15.02 30.99 -4.63
N LYS A 280 -14.65 31.02 -5.93
CA LYS A 280 -15.55 30.60 -6.99
C LYS A 280 -15.48 29.09 -7.19
N PRO A 281 -16.59 28.36 -7.27
CA PRO A 281 -16.60 26.90 -7.44
C PRO A 281 -15.73 26.41 -8.60
N ALA A 282 -15.82 27.05 -9.77
CA ALA A 282 -14.98 26.68 -10.93
C ALA A 282 -13.46 26.74 -10.62
N ASP A 283 -13.05 27.72 -9.82
CA ASP A 283 -11.64 27.86 -9.42
C ASP A 283 -11.25 26.89 -8.31
N ILE A 284 -12.20 26.54 -7.44
CA ILE A 284 -12.01 25.51 -6.39
C ILE A 284 -11.75 24.16 -7.07
N TYR A 285 -12.64 23.75 -7.97
CA TYR A 285 -12.55 22.47 -8.68
C TYR A 285 -11.55 22.48 -9.86
N LYS A 286 -10.97 23.63 -10.18
CA LYS A 286 -10.01 23.82 -11.30
C LYS A 286 -10.59 23.40 -12.64
N VAL A 287 -11.84 23.73 -12.89
CA VAL A 287 -12.52 23.45 -14.15
C VAL A 287 -13.02 24.75 -14.78
N TYR A 288 -13.36 24.73 -16.07
CA TYR A 288 -14.03 25.87 -16.68
C TYR A 288 -15.46 26.06 -16.12
N PRO A 289 -15.97 27.30 -16.04
CA PRO A 289 -17.29 27.57 -15.43
C PRO A 289 -18.45 26.78 -16.06
N ASP A 290 -18.42 26.55 -17.36
CA ASP A 290 -19.42 25.76 -18.09
C ASP A 290 -19.38 24.27 -17.74
N ARG A 291 -18.20 23.73 -17.32
CA ARG A 291 -18.04 22.35 -16.88
C ARG A 291 -18.58 22.06 -15.48
N LEU A 292 -18.89 23.09 -14.70
CA LEU A 292 -19.42 22.88 -13.33
C LEU A 292 -20.69 22.02 -13.30
N LYS A 293 -21.60 22.23 -14.23
CA LYS A 293 -22.84 21.45 -14.32
C LYS A 293 -22.59 19.97 -14.63
N GLU A 294 -21.51 19.70 -15.36
CA GLU A 294 -21.12 18.36 -15.76
C GLU A 294 -20.43 17.58 -14.65
N LEU A 295 -20.06 18.25 -13.53
CA LEU A 295 -19.51 17.56 -12.35
C LEU A 295 -20.59 16.76 -11.60
N ASN A 296 -21.88 17.06 -11.81
CA ASN A 296 -22.96 16.27 -11.27
C ASN A 296 -22.93 14.85 -11.87
N GLY A 297 -22.76 13.84 -11.00
CA GLY A 297 -22.68 12.43 -11.39
C GLY A 297 -21.42 12.03 -12.17
N CYS A 298 -20.47 12.95 -12.44
CA CYS A 298 -19.24 12.60 -13.13
C CYS A 298 -18.34 11.68 -12.28
N THR A 299 -17.51 10.89 -12.96
CA THR A 299 -16.46 10.11 -12.28
C THR A 299 -15.27 11.00 -11.92
N VAL A 300 -14.44 10.55 -10.98
CA VAL A 300 -13.19 11.24 -10.64
C VAL A 300 -12.28 11.41 -11.85
N THR A 301 -12.19 10.41 -12.70
CA THR A 301 -11.42 10.47 -13.94
C THR A 301 -11.96 11.53 -14.90
N GLN A 302 -13.29 11.64 -15.03
CA GLN A 302 -13.91 12.68 -15.86
C GLN A 302 -13.60 14.08 -15.31
N TRP A 303 -13.64 14.25 -13.99
CA TRP A 303 -13.23 15.50 -13.36
C TRP A 303 -11.75 15.82 -13.65
N GLU A 304 -10.84 14.83 -13.57
CA GLU A 304 -9.42 15.01 -13.95
C GLU A 304 -9.23 15.45 -15.40
N VAL A 305 -10.07 14.96 -16.30
CA VAL A 305 -10.06 15.40 -17.72
C VAL A 305 -10.45 16.87 -17.83
N TYR A 306 -11.49 17.31 -17.11
CA TYR A 306 -11.90 18.73 -17.09
C TYR A 306 -10.85 19.64 -16.43
N GLN A 307 -10.14 19.13 -15.42
CA GLN A 307 -8.99 19.84 -14.84
C GLN A 307 -7.85 19.99 -15.85
N TYR A 308 -7.55 18.92 -16.57
CA TYR A 308 -6.54 18.94 -17.63
C TYR A 308 -6.90 19.92 -18.74
N GLU A 309 -8.14 19.94 -19.18
CA GLU A 309 -8.66 20.90 -20.16
C GLU A 309 -8.34 22.35 -19.76
N ARG A 310 -8.63 22.71 -18.50
CA ARG A 310 -8.35 24.04 -17.97
C ARG A 310 -6.87 24.31 -17.74
N GLU A 311 -6.15 23.35 -17.22
CA GLU A 311 -4.70 23.45 -16.95
C GLU A 311 -3.90 23.76 -18.23
N LYS A 312 -4.27 23.11 -19.31
CA LYS A 312 -3.61 23.30 -20.61
C LYS A 312 -4.19 24.46 -21.43
N GLY A 313 -5.23 25.12 -20.95
CA GLY A 313 -5.92 26.18 -21.69
C GLY A 313 -6.60 25.71 -22.97
N LEU A 314 -7.02 24.45 -23.00
CA LEU A 314 -7.61 23.78 -24.18
C LEU A 314 -9.13 23.73 -24.10
N ARG A 315 -9.76 23.43 -25.23
CA ARG A 315 -11.12 22.90 -25.34
C ARG A 315 -11.02 21.55 -26.04
N LEU A 316 -11.36 20.50 -25.29
CA LEU A 316 -11.22 19.13 -25.79
C LEU A 316 -12.39 18.76 -26.69
N SER A 317 -12.09 18.08 -27.79
CA SER A 317 -13.10 17.36 -28.57
C SER A 317 -13.57 16.11 -27.82
N ASP A 318 -14.68 15.52 -28.26
CA ASP A 318 -15.20 14.27 -27.63
C ASP A 318 -14.19 13.12 -27.75
N GLU A 319 -13.47 13.06 -28.88
CA GLU A 319 -12.41 12.06 -29.09
C GLU A 319 -11.24 12.26 -28.12
N GLU A 320 -10.77 13.48 -27.96
CA GLU A 320 -9.69 13.84 -27.03
C GLU A 320 -10.09 13.58 -25.56
N ALA A 321 -11.31 13.95 -25.19
CA ALA A 321 -11.84 13.70 -23.85
C ALA A 321 -11.98 12.20 -23.57
N SER A 322 -12.46 11.41 -24.54
CA SER A 322 -12.55 9.95 -24.43
C SER A 322 -11.19 9.30 -24.28
N PHE A 323 -10.22 9.70 -25.10
CA PHE A 323 -8.85 9.23 -25.00
C PHE A 323 -8.21 9.52 -23.65
N LEU A 324 -8.36 10.74 -23.14
CA LEU A 324 -7.84 11.12 -21.81
C LEU A 324 -8.50 10.33 -20.69
N LYS A 325 -9.83 10.15 -20.75
CA LYS A 325 -10.58 9.38 -19.75
C LYS A 325 -10.08 7.94 -19.65
N GLU A 326 -9.87 7.28 -20.78
CA GLU A 326 -9.34 5.91 -20.80
C GLU A 326 -7.93 5.83 -20.22
N ASN A 327 -7.07 6.76 -20.60
CA ASN A 327 -5.66 6.73 -20.19
C ASN A 327 -5.44 7.23 -18.76
N PHE A 328 -6.22 8.18 -18.25
CA PHE A 328 -6.12 8.64 -16.86
C PHE A 328 -6.62 7.59 -15.88
N SER A 329 -7.71 6.89 -16.18
CA SER A 329 -8.18 5.77 -15.36
C SER A 329 -7.14 4.67 -15.19
N SER A 330 -6.23 4.52 -16.14
CA SER A 330 -5.14 3.54 -16.13
C SER A 330 -3.80 4.10 -15.61
N GLY A 331 -3.78 5.31 -15.03
CA GLY A 331 -2.57 5.94 -14.48
C GLY A 331 -1.54 6.39 -15.52
N ARG A 332 -1.94 6.59 -16.79
CA ARG A 332 -1.03 6.89 -17.90
C ARG A 332 -0.83 8.38 -18.16
N ARG A 333 -1.34 9.25 -17.29
CA ARG A 333 -1.28 10.71 -17.44
C ARG A 333 0.14 11.22 -17.68
N ASN A 334 1.13 10.72 -16.94
CA ASN A 334 2.51 11.17 -17.05
C ASN A 334 3.10 11.02 -18.46
N TYR A 335 2.76 9.95 -19.17
CA TYR A 335 3.21 9.74 -20.56
C TYR A 335 2.58 10.76 -21.50
N ILE A 336 1.28 11.05 -21.32
CA ILE A 336 0.57 12.06 -22.11
C ILE A 336 1.14 13.45 -21.84
N ASP A 337 1.34 13.81 -20.58
CA ASP A 337 1.95 15.09 -20.19
C ASP A 337 3.36 15.25 -20.78
N ASN A 338 4.12 14.19 -20.89
CA ASN A 338 5.44 14.22 -21.51
C ASN A 338 5.36 14.46 -23.02
N LEU A 339 4.49 13.73 -23.72
CA LEU A 339 4.31 13.88 -25.17
C LEU A 339 3.76 15.25 -25.55
N THR A 340 2.80 15.77 -24.77
CA THR A 340 2.17 17.07 -25.04
C THR A 340 3.06 18.28 -24.78
N LYS A 341 4.26 18.09 -24.23
CA LYS A 341 5.32 19.12 -24.25
C LYS A 341 5.81 19.47 -25.65
N TYR A 342 5.72 18.52 -26.57
CA TYR A 342 6.34 18.60 -27.89
C TYR A 342 5.32 18.60 -29.04
N MET A 343 4.06 18.23 -28.78
CA MET A 343 3.04 18.12 -29.81
C MET A 343 1.63 18.30 -29.23
N SER A 344 0.64 18.62 -30.07
CA SER A 344 -0.76 18.72 -29.64
C SER A 344 -1.32 17.35 -29.22
N LEU A 345 -2.39 17.34 -28.40
CA LEU A 345 -3.06 16.10 -28.00
C LEU A 345 -3.60 15.32 -29.20
N THR A 346 -4.19 16.01 -30.17
CA THR A 346 -4.63 15.42 -31.46
C THR A 346 -3.48 14.73 -32.19
N GLN A 347 -2.30 15.36 -32.21
CA GLN A 347 -1.11 14.75 -32.80
C GLN A 347 -0.66 13.50 -32.03
N VAL A 348 -0.74 13.52 -30.71
CA VAL A 348 -0.45 12.34 -29.86
C VAL A 348 -1.37 11.19 -30.24
N ILE A 349 -2.69 11.40 -30.28
CA ILE A 349 -3.70 10.40 -30.64
C ILE A 349 -3.39 9.81 -32.04
N ASN A 350 -3.24 10.67 -33.03
CA ASN A 350 -2.95 10.25 -34.41
C ASN A 350 -1.65 9.43 -34.52
N ARG A 351 -0.64 9.75 -33.71
CA ARG A 351 0.63 9.00 -33.69
C ARG A 351 0.49 7.66 -33.04
N ILE A 352 -0.25 7.57 -31.92
CA ILE A 352 -0.54 6.30 -31.27
C ILE A 352 -1.24 5.35 -32.23
N GLU A 353 -2.30 5.81 -32.89
CA GLU A 353 -3.03 5.03 -33.90
C GLU A 353 -2.15 4.57 -35.07
N LYS A 354 -1.24 5.44 -35.51
CA LYS A 354 -0.27 5.09 -36.53
C LYS A 354 0.72 4.02 -36.07
N TYR A 355 1.25 4.16 -34.86
CA TYR A 355 2.27 3.23 -34.35
C TYR A 355 1.69 1.89 -33.94
N LYS A 356 0.44 1.83 -33.49
CA LYS A 356 -0.30 0.57 -33.26
C LYS A 356 -0.35 -0.31 -34.51
N LYS A 357 -0.49 0.30 -35.69
CA LYS A 357 -0.53 -0.41 -36.98
C LYS A 357 0.85 -0.96 -37.39
N GLN A 358 1.93 -0.54 -36.74
CA GLN A 358 3.27 -1.03 -37.06
C GLN A 358 3.48 -2.41 -36.42
N LYS A 359 3.71 -3.42 -37.23
CA LYS A 359 4.05 -4.76 -36.75
C LYS A 359 5.48 -4.76 -36.20
N SER A 360 5.64 -5.19 -34.96
CA SER A 360 6.94 -5.48 -34.35
C SER A 360 7.12 -7.00 -34.26
N GLY A 361 7.54 -7.63 -35.35
CA GLY A 361 7.62 -9.07 -35.43
C GLY A 361 6.25 -9.75 -35.31
N LYS A 362 6.04 -10.62 -34.31
CA LYS A 362 4.77 -11.28 -34.02
C LYS A 362 3.86 -10.50 -33.05
N GLU A 363 4.36 -9.44 -32.42
CA GLU A 363 3.62 -8.69 -31.39
C GLU A 363 2.91 -7.46 -31.95
N VAL A 364 1.65 -7.30 -31.60
CA VAL A 364 0.86 -6.10 -31.85
C VAL A 364 1.03 -5.17 -30.63
N TYR A 365 1.44 -3.93 -30.85
CA TYR A 365 1.53 -2.95 -29.77
C TYR A 365 0.16 -2.65 -29.19
N SER A 366 0.03 -2.74 -27.86
CA SER A 366 -1.08 -2.12 -27.14
C SER A 366 -0.90 -0.60 -27.09
N ASP A 367 -2.00 0.15 -26.87
CA ASP A 367 -1.96 1.60 -26.71
C ASP A 367 -0.97 2.04 -25.63
N PHE A 368 -0.94 1.30 -24.53
CA PHE A 368 0.02 1.52 -23.46
C PHE A 368 1.46 1.32 -23.90
N GLY A 369 1.72 0.25 -24.65
CA GLY A 369 3.07 -0.01 -25.17
C GLY A 369 3.57 1.12 -26.07
N VAL A 370 2.69 1.67 -26.92
CA VAL A 370 3.03 2.82 -27.76
C VAL A 370 3.30 4.06 -26.94
N LEU A 371 2.41 4.41 -25.99
CA LEU A 371 2.56 5.58 -25.12
C LEU A 371 3.88 5.53 -24.34
N MET A 372 4.19 4.38 -23.73
CA MET A 372 5.39 4.18 -22.96
C MET A 372 6.64 4.33 -23.83
N HIS A 373 6.75 3.57 -24.93
CA HIS A 373 7.92 3.63 -25.79
C HIS A 373 8.12 4.99 -26.44
N TYR A 374 7.02 5.70 -26.75
CA TYR A 374 7.12 7.02 -27.35
C TYR A 374 7.59 8.07 -26.34
N SER A 375 7.06 8.02 -25.13
CA SER A 375 7.54 8.88 -24.04
C SER A 375 9.03 8.63 -23.74
N ASP A 376 9.43 7.36 -23.57
CA ASP A 376 10.82 6.99 -23.31
C ASP A 376 11.76 7.39 -24.43
N TYR A 377 11.32 7.25 -25.68
CA TYR A 377 12.08 7.70 -26.84
C TYR A 377 12.39 9.21 -26.78
N LEU A 378 11.38 10.04 -26.47
CA LEU A 378 11.57 11.49 -26.39
C LEU A 378 12.41 11.87 -25.18
N ASP A 379 12.23 11.21 -24.04
CA ASP A 379 13.05 11.44 -22.85
C ASP A 379 14.54 11.09 -23.11
N MET A 380 14.80 9.96 -23.72
CA MET A 380 16.16 9.59 -24.08
C MET A 380 16.80 10.59 -25.05
N ARG A 381 16.04 11.09 -26.03
CA ARG A 381 16.55 12.14 -26.93
C ARG A 381 16.91 13.42 -26.21
N ARG A 382 16.03 13.87 -25.31
CA ARG A 382 16.30 15.06 -24.48
C ARG A 382 17.54 14.86 -23.62
N ASP A 383 17.66 13.71 -22.93
CA ASP A 383 18.78 13.39 -22.05
C ASP A 383 20.13 13.30 -22.82
N LEU A 384 20.08 12.87 -24.09
CA LEU A 384 21.23 12.83 -24.98
C LEU A 384 21.59 14.20 -25.59
N GLY A 385 20.76 15.24 -25.32
CA GLY A 385 21.00 16.61 -25.79
C GLY A 385 20.62 16.84 -27.24
N TYR A 386 19.71 16.04 -27.80
CA TYR A 386 19.20 16.27 -29.16
C TYR A 386 18.25 17.47 -29.23
N ASP A 387 18.24 18.13 -30.38
CA ASP A 387 17.27 19.16 -30.66
C ASP A 387 15.83 18.61 -30.68
N MET A 388 15.04 19.06 -29.70
CA MET A 388 13.65 18.65 -29.54
C MET A 388 12.68 19.48 -30.38
N THR A 389 13.15 20.45 -31.17
CA THR A 389 12.30 21.21 -32.13
C THR A 389 12.27 20.54 -33.51
N ASN A 390 13.19 19.65 -33.79
CA ASN A 390 13.30 18.98 -35.08
C ASN A 390 12.22 17.91 -35.24
N THR A 391 11.20 18.24 -36.05
CA THR A 391 10.01 17.42 -36.30
C THR A 391 10.30 16.04 -36.92
N VAL A 392 11.40 15.90 -37.70
CA VAL A 392 11.79 14.60 -38.29
C VAL A 392 12.08 13.59 -37.19
N TYR A 393 12.68 14.03 -36.10
CA TYR A 393 13.02 13.18 -34.98
C TYR A 393 11.91 13.06 -33.95
N LEU A 394 11.06 14.10 -33.82
CA LEU A 394 9.87 13.99 -32.97
C LEU A 394 8.91 12.91 -33.50
N TYR A 395 8.85 12.73 -34.82
CA TYR A 395 7.91 11.83 -35.50
C TYR A 395 8.62 10.69 -36.25
N PRO A 396 9.27 9.77 -35.58
CA PRO A 396 10.02 8.71 -36.25
C PRO A 396 9.10 7.85 -37.13
N LYS A 397 9.62 7.41 -38.30
CA LYS A 397 8.87 6.53 -39.20
C LYS A 397 8.56 5.17 -38.53
N ASN A 398 9.50 4.62 -37.78
CA ASN A 398 9.36 3.40 -37.02
C ASN A 398 9.76 3.68 -35.57
N LEU A 399 8.79 3.66 -34.66
CA LEU A 399 8.99 4.00 -33.26
C LEU A 399 9.92 3.01 -32.55
N LYS A 400 9.69 1.70 -32.74
CA LYS A 400 10.52 0.68 -32.07
C LYS A 400 11.98 0.80 -32.46
N ARG A 401 12.26 0.88 -33.75
CA ARG A 401 13.64 1.00 -34.23
C ARG A 401 14.32 2.29 -33.72
N ALA A 402 13.56 3.38 -33.66
CA ALA A 402 14.06 4.65 -33.14
C ALA A 402 14.34 4.56 -31.64
N HIS A 403 13.45 3.97 -30.86
CA HIS A 403 13.59 3.73 -29.43
C HIS A 403 14.79 2.82 -29.14
N ASP A 404 14.89 1.66 -29.81
CA ASP A 404 16.00 0.73 -29.61
C ASP A 404 17.36 1.37 -29.93
N LYS A 405 17.39 2.25 -30.95
CA LYS A 405 18.60 3.05 -31.26
C LYS A 405 18.98 4.00 -30.13
N MET A 406 18.00 4.67 -29.51
CA MET A 406 18.27 5.58 -28.39
C MET A 406 18.72 4.83 -27.13
N ILE A 407 18.16 3.67 -26.85
CA ILE A 407 18.65 2.80 -25.77
C ILE A 407 20.12 2.49 -25.97
N LYS A 408 20.48 2.00 -27.15
CA LYS A 408 21.86 1.65 -27.47
C LYS A 408 22.80 2.85 -27.33
N GLU A 409 22.43 3.98 -27.87
CA GLU A 409 23.25 5.20 -27.81
C GLU A 409 23.44 5.72 -26.37
N LYS A 410 22.38 5.67 -25.56
CA LYS A 410 22.45 6.02 -24.13
C LYS A 410 23.36 5.05 -23.34
N GLU A 411 23.31 3.77 -23.68
CA GLU A 411 24.17 2.75 -23.10
C GLU A 411 25.64 2.95 -23.53
N ASP A 412 25.89 3.16 -24.83
CA ASP A 412 27.23 3.41 -25.36
C ASP A 412 27.87 4.63 -24.68
N ARG A 413 27.11 5.75 -24.57
CA ARG A 413 27.58 6.96 -23.89
C ARG A 413 27.86 6.75 -22.41
N ARG A 414 27.00 6.02 -21.71
CA ARG A 414 27.23 5.65 -20.30
C ARG A 414 28.49 4.82 -20.14
N ASN A 415 28.69 3.86 -21.04
CA ASN A 415 29.86 2.99 -21.05
C ASN A 415 31.13 3.79 -21.32
N GLU A 416 31.11 4.71 -22.25
CA GLU A 416 32.23 5.62 -22.54
C GLU A 416 32.57 6.50 -21.35
N LEU A 417 31.58 7.13 -20.71
CA LEU A 417 31.78 7.91 -19.49
C LEU A 417 32.42 7.07 -18.38
N ARG A 418 31.96 5.84 -18.18
CA ARG A 418 32.54 4.93 -17.19
C ARG A 418 33.98 4.58 -17.50
N VAL A 419 34.31 4.30 -18.78
CA VAL A 419 35.69 4.05 -19.20
C VAL A 419 36.58 5.26 -18.93
N ASN A 420 36.13 6.47 -19.27
CA ASN A 420 36.90 7.69 -19.04
C ASN A 420 37.10 7.97 -17.53
N GLU A 421 36.09 7.74 -16.70
CA GLU A 421 36.20 7.86 -15.24
C GLU A 421 37.28 6.94 -14.67
N VAL A 422 37.26 5.64 -15.05
CA VAL A 422 38.22 4.68 -14.50
C VAL A 422 39.63 4.90 -15.03
N LEU A 423 39.80 5.39 -16.27
CA LEU A 423 41.09 5.74 -16.80
C LEU A 423 41.77 6.84 -16.00
N LEU A 424 41.00 7.87 -15.60
CA LEU A 424 41.48 8.96 -14.73
C LEU A 424 41.77 8.47 -13.32
N LYS A 425 40.85 7.69 -12.75
CA LYS A 425 40.91 7.24 -11.35
C LYS A 425 42.05 6.23 -11.11
N TYR A 426 42.32 5.33 -12.07
CA TYR A 426 43.27 4.25 -11.96
C TYR A 426 44.45 4.41 -12.93
N SER A 427 45.06 5.57 -12.91
CA SER A 427 46.13 5.99 -13.84
C SER A 427 47.44 5.24 -13.70
N ASN A 428 47.64 4.46 -12.63
CA ASN A 428 48.88 3.68 -12.43
C ASN A 428 48.89 2.35 -13.20
N ILE A 429 47.74 1.85 -13.65
CA ILE A 429 47.64 0.57 -14.38
C ILE A 429 48.53 0.56 -15.63
N PRO A 430 48.50 1.58 -16.53
CA PRO A 430 49.37 1.61 -17.71
C PRO A 430 50.85 1.61 -17.37
N ASN A 431 51.27 2.27 -16.31
CA ASN A 431 52.68 2.35 -15.88
C ASN A 431 53.22 0.97 -15.51
N ARG A 432 52.40 0.10 -14.99
CA ARG A 432 52.76 -1.26 -14.59
C ARG A 432 52.73 -2.26 -15.74
N PHE A 433 52.11 -1.93 -16.86
CA PHE A 433 51.89 -2.87 -17.97
C PHE A 433 53.15 -3.54 -18.47
N LYS A 434 54.22 -2.77 -18.79
CA LYS A 434 55.49 -3.31 -19.30
C LYS A 434 56.11 -4.29 -18.32
N TYR A 435 56.16 -3.96 -17.04
CA TYR A 435 56.67 -4.83 -15.98
C TYR A 435 55.83 -6.11 -15.87
N LEU A 436 54.50 -6.00 -15.79
CA LEU A 436 53.61 -7.14 -15.68
C LEU A 436 53.65 -8.04 -16.91
N LYS A 437 53.81 -7.46 -18.13
CA LYS A 437 53.95 -8.23 -19.36
C LYS A 437 55.24 -9.07 -19.36
N LYS A 438 56.36 -8.52 -18.88
CA LYS A 438 57.62 -9.26 -18.70
C LYS A 438 57.46 -10.36 -17.64
N LYS A 439 56.73 -10.11 -16.58
CA LYS A 439 56.54 -11.03 -15.45
C LYS A 439 55.61 -12.19 -15.79
N TYR A 440 54.43 -11.87 -16.36
CA TYR A 440 53.33 -12.80 -16.54
C TYR A 440 53.01 -13.15 -18.01
N GLY A 441 53.59 -12.45 -18.97
CA GLY A 441 53.37 -12.75 -20.39
C GLY A 441 53.70 -14.20 -20.70
N PHE A 442 52.73 -14.89 -21.34
CA PHE A 442 52.87 -16.33 -21.62
C PHE A 442 52.10 -16.70 -22.89
N LYS A 443 52.64 -17.62 -23.67
CA LYS A 443 52.00 -18.14 -24.87
C LYS A 443 52.18 -19.66 -24.89
N ALA A 444 51.10 -20.37 -25.06
CA ALA A 444 51.08 -21.82 -25.24
C ALA A 444 49.70 -22.27 -25.80
N HIS A 445 49.70 -23.41 -26.47
CA HIS A 445 48.47 -24.05 -26.96
C HIS A 445 47.55 -23.16 -27.80
N GLY A 446 48.11 -22.17 -28.55
CA GLY A 446 47.34 -21.22 -29.37
C GLY A 446 46.66 -20.09 -28.58
N TYR A 447 47.07 -19.87 -27.32
CA TYR A 447 46.59 -18.81 -26.46
C TYR A 447 47.72 -17.92 -25.93
N GLU A 448 47.42 -16.62 -25.78
CA GLU A 448 48.30 -15.65 -25.14
C GLU A 448 47.68 -15.18 -23.81
N ILE A 449 48.45 -15.21 -22.72
CA ILE A 449 48.11 -14.59 -21.44
C ILE A 449 48.94 -13.32 -21.32
N ARG A 450 48.24 -12.18 -21.08
CA ARG A 450 48.85 -10.87 -20.93
C ARG A 450 48.12 -10.03 -19.85
N PRO A 451 48.82 -9.08 -19.22
CA PRO A 451 48.14 -8.16 -18.30
C PRO A 451 47.20 -7.20 -19.05
N ALA A 452 46.26 -6.61 -18.29
CA ALA A 452 45.44 -5.49 -18.76
C ALA A 452 46.34 -4.28 -19.07
N LYS A 453 46.05 -3.55 -20.16
CA LYS A 453 46.82 -2.38 -20.59
C LYS A 453 46.43 -1.14 -19.77
N ASP A 454 45.16 -1.00 -19.49
CA ASP A 454 44.57 0.12 -18.77
C ASP A 454 43.30 -0.29 -18.02
N ALA A 455 42.73 0.61 -17.21
CA ALA A 455 41.52 0.38 -16.43
C ALA A 455 40.27 0.18 -17.32
N GLY A 456 40.22 0.87 -18.46
CA GLY A 456 39.11 0.78 -19.41
C GLY A 456 39.05 -0.62 -20.06
N GLU A 457 40.25 -1.26 -20.32
CA GLU A 457 40.28 -2.61 -20.83
C GLU A 457 39.72 -3.62 -19.82
N ILE A 458 39.97 -3.43 -18.52
CA ILE A 458 39.41 -4.28 -17.46
C ILE A 458 37.88 -4.12 -17.37
N VAL A 459 37.39 -2.90 -17.49
CA VAL A 459 35.93 -2.63 -17.49
C VAL A 459 35.27 -3.26 -18.70
N ARG A 460 35.82 -3.08 -19.89
CA ARG A 460 35.31 -3.71 -21.13
C ARG A 460 35.35 -5.24 -21.06
N GLU A 461 36.37 -5.83 -20.42
CA GLU A 461 36.45 -7.26 -20.19
C GLU A 461 35.30 -7.76 -19.32
N GLY A 462 34.99 -7.05 -18.21
CA GLY A 462 33.86 -7.36 -17.33
C GLY A 462 32.54 -7.35 -18.09
N TRP A 463 32.30 -6.36 -18.95
CA TRP A 463 31.10 -6.30 -19.80
C TRP A 463 31.03 -7.45 -20.80
N ALA A 464 32.15 -7.71 -21.50
CA ALA A 464 32.22 -8.75 -22.55
C ALA A 464 32.00 -10.16 -22.01
N LEU A 465 32.46 -10.44 -20.79
CA LEU A 465 32.37 -11.75 -20.16
C LEU A 465 31.26 -11.85 -19.10
N HIS A 466 30.50 -10.79 -18.88
CA HIS A 466 29.41 -10.71 -17.87
C HIS A 466 29.87 -11.12 -16.47
N HIS A 467 30.99 -10.56 -16.01
CA HIS A 467 31.48 -10.77 -14.64
C HIS A 467 32.04 -9.48 -14.01
N CYS A 468 32.25 -9.51 -12.70
CA CYS A 468 32.46 -8.31 -11.88
C CYS A 468 33.88 -7.71 -11.94
N VAL A 469 34.79 -8.20 -12.80
CA VAL A 469 36.20 -7.74 -12.85
C VAL A 469 36.32 -6.23 -13.13
N GLY A 470 35.36 -5.62 -13.84
CA GLY A 470 35.31 -4.18 -14.11
C GLY A 470 34.89 -3.31 -12.91
N GLY A 471 34.62 -3.91 -11.77
CA GLY A 471 34.24 -3.21 -10.56
C GLY A 471 35.44 -2.58 -9.84
N ASP A 472 35.18 -1.47 -9.10
CA ASP A 472 36.19 -0.68 -8.42
C ASP A 472 37.12 -1.49 -7.50
N ARG A 473 36.60 -2.56 -6.89
CA ARG A 473 37.39 -3.46 -6.04
C ARG A 473 38.59 -4.09 -6.78
N TYR A 474 38.37 -4.61 -8.00
CA TYR A 474 39.41 -5.25 -8.80
C TYR A 474 40.34 -4.22 -9.44
N LEU A 475 39.75 -3.12 -9.92
CA LEU A 475 40.52 -2.01 -10.49
C LEU A 475 41.48 -1.42 -9.46
N LYS A 476 41.04 -1.19 -8.23
CA LYS A 476 41.88 -0.67 -7.15
C LYS A 476 43.03 -1.63 -6.83
N LYS A 477 42.72 -2.91 -6.58
CA LYS A 477 43.76 -3.93 -6.28
C LYS A 477 44.81 -4.05 -7.38
N HIS A 478 44.37 -4.00 -8.65
CA HIS A 478 45.28 -4.03 -9.77
C HIS A 478 46.11 -2.75 -9.88
N ASN A 479 45.50 -1.58 -9.68
CA ASN A 479 46.19 -0.30 -9.68
C ASN A 479 47.25 -0.19 -8.58
N ASP A 480 46.91 -0.63 -7.36
CA ASP A 480 47.76 -0.56 -6.17
C ASP A 480 48.80 -1.69 -6.11
N GLY A 481 48.67 -2.69 -6.97
CA GLY A 481 49.62 -3.80 -7.07
C GLY A 481 49.38 -4.96 -6.11
N GLU A 482 48.25 -4.96 -5.39
CA GLU A 482 47.87 -6.05 -4.50
C GLU A 482 47.64 -7.36 -5.27
N THR A 483 46.95 -7.25 -6.42
CA THR A 483 46.74 -8.34 -7.37
C THR A 483 47.02 -7.86 -8.79
N SER A 484 47.05 -8.79 -9.75
CA SER A 484 47.19 -8.44 -11.16
C SER A 484 46.12 -9.17 -11.98
N ILE A 485 45.40 -8.39 -12.79
CA ILE A 485 44.41 -8.91 -13.73
C ILE A 485 45.07 -9.18 -15.06
N LEU A 486 44.94 -10.41 -15.52
CA LEU A 486 45.49 -10.89 -16.79
C LEU A 486 44.33 -11.39 -17.66
N PHE A 487 44.51 -11.27 -18.96
CA PHE A 487 43.58 -11.77 -19.96
C PHE A 487 44.21 -12.89 -20.77
N MET A 488 43.47 -13.96 -20.92
CA MET A 488 43.83 -15.00 -21.89
C MET A 488 43.04 -14.80 -23.18
N ARG A 489 43.71 -14.76 -24.29
CA ARG A 489 43.16 -14.57 -25.64
C ARG A 489 43.60 -15.72 -26.54
N SER A 490 42.73 -16.11 -27.48
CA SER A 490 43.16 -16.96 -28.58
C SER A 490 44.06 -16.17 -29.53
N GLU A 491 45.18 -16.73 -29.96
CA GLU A 491 46.09 -16.09 -30.92
C GLU A 491 45.42 -15.79 -32.27
N ASN A 492 44.39 -16.58 -32.65
CA ASN A 492 43.60 -16.36 -33.86
C ASN A 492 42.54 -15.25 -33.69
N LYS A 493 42.23 -14.86 -32.45
CA LYS A 493 41.22 -13.83 -32.12
C LYS A 493 41.70 -12.99 -30.92
N PRO A 494 42.79 -12.21 -31.06
CA PRO A 494 43.45 -11.54 -29.94
C PRO A 494 42.60 -10.45 -29.28
N ASP A 495 41.65 -9.87 -30.01
CA ASP A 495 40.77 -8.81 -29.51
C ASP A 495 39.49 -9.33 -28.81
N LYS A 496 39.21 -10.64 -28.95
CA LYS A 496 38.02 -11.25 -28.35
C LYS A 496 38.28 -11.69 -26.92
N SER A 497 37.49 -11.19 -25.97
CA SER A 497 37.52 -11.62 -24.57
C SER A 497 37.24 -13.12 -24.46
N TYR A 498 38.02 -13.83 -23.64
CA TYR A 498 37.85 -15.26 -23.48
C TYR A 498 37.94 -15.71 -22.01
N VAL A 499 39.08 -15.46 -21.32
CA VAL A 499 39.24 -15.77 -19.90
C VAL A 499 39.94 -14.62 -19.18
N THR A 500 39.45 -14.29 -17.98
CA THR A 500 40.10 -13.37 -17.05
C THR A 500 40.75 -14.15 -15.92
N ILE A 501 42.00 -13.82 -15.57
CA ILE A 501 42.80 -14.49 -14.54
C ILE A 501 43.22 -13.43 -13.53
N GLU A 502 42.98 -13.64 -12.24
CA GLU A 502 43.51 -12.83 -11.15
C GLU A 502 44.69 -13.55 -10.49
N VAL A 503 45.82 -12.89 -10.40
CA VAL A 503 47.04 -13.46 -9.78
C VAL A 503 47.55 -12.58 -8.66
N LYS A 504 48.09 -13.21 -7.60
CA LYS A 504 48.84 -12.56 -6.53
C LYS A 504 50.23 -13.19 -6.40
N GLY A 505 51.27 -12.41 -6.72
CA GLY A 505 52.63 -12.94 -6.71
C GLY A 505 52.82 -14.09 -7.71
N SER A 506 52.94 -15.32 -7.25
CA SER A 506 53.12 -16.55 -8.06
C SER A 506 51.94 -17.51 -7.94
N GLU A 507 50.80 -17.01 -7.55
CA GLU A 507 49.58 -17.80 -7.31
C GLU A 507 48.43 -17.25 -8.16
N ILE A 508 47.69 -18.15 -8.82
CA ILE A 508 46.41 -17.83 -9.44
C ILE A 508 45.35 -17.88 -8.35
N LEU A 509 44.72 -16.71 -8.02
CA LEU A 509 43.64 -16.65 -7.06
C LEU A 509 42.35 -17.21 -7.66
N GLN A 510 42.09 -16.81 -8.89
CA GLN A 510 40.88 -17.25 -9.61
C GLN A 510 41.04 -17.01 -11.12
N TRP A 511 40.24 -17.73 -11.90
CA TRP A 511 40.07 -17.48 -13.32
C TRP A 511 38.66 -17.89 -13.77
N TYR A 512 38.10 -17.13 -14.70
CA TYR A 512 36.75 -17.35 -15.21
C TYR A 512 36.64 -16.97 -16.69
N ALA A 513 35.86 -17.75 -17.43
CA ALA A 513 35.31 -17.41 -18.73
C ALA A 513 33.97 -16.69 -18.57
N ALA A 514 33.19 -16.50 -19.63
CA ALA A 514 31.93 -15.80 -19.61
C ALA A 514 30.96 -16.36 -18.54
N HIS A 515 30.21 -15.43 -17.86
CA HIS A 515 29.24 -15.74 -16.83
C HIS A 515 29.83 -16.49 -15.61
N ASP A 516 31.04 -16.14 -15.22
CA ASP A 516 31.78 -16.73 -14.09
C ASP A 516 31.93 -18.27 -14.19
N LYS A 517 31.90 -18.80 -15.41
CA LYS A 517 32.06 -20.24 -15.66
C LYS A 517 33.53 -20.61 -15.88
N LYS A 518 33.88 -21.86 -15.54
CA LYS A 518 35.18 -22.46 -15.85
C LYS A 518 35.12 -23.40 -17.08
N ASN A 519 34.16 -23.20 -17.95
CA ASN A 519 33.99 -24.02 -19.15
C ASN A 519 34.84 -23.44 -20.29
N VAL A 520 35.99 -24.05 -20.52
CA VAL A 520 36.96 -23.69 -21.55
C VAL A 520 37.40 -24.94 -22.31
N THR A 521 38.04 -24.77 -23.48
CA THR A 521 38.60 -25.91 -24.26
C THR A 521 39.72 -26.61 -23.48
N LYS A 522 40.04 -27.84 -23.86
CA LYS A 522 41.14 -28.59 -23.26
C LYS A 522 42.48 -27.87 -23.44
N GLU A 523 42.72 -27.30 -24.59
CA GLU A 523 43.92 -26.51 -24.92
C GLU A 523 44.02 -25.25 -24.07
N ALA A 524 42.89 -24.54 -23.86
CA ALA A 524 42.83 -23.37 -22.99
C ALA A 524 43.13 -23.75 -21.53
N LYS A 525 42.57 -24.85 -21.05
CA LYS A 525 42.87 -25.37 -19.72
C LYS A 525 44.33 -25.75 -19.56
N ALA A 526 44.91 -26.45 -20.55
CA ALA A 526 46.32 -26.78 -20.57
C ALA A 526 47.21 -25.52 -20.53
N CYS A 527 46.84 -24.46 -21.26
CA CYS A 527 47.54 -23.18 -21.22
C CYS A 527 47.53 -22.55 -19.81
N ILE A 528 46.38 -22.58 -19.11
CA ILE A 528 46.28 -22.05 -17.75
C ILE A 528 47.14 -22.87 -16.78
N ASP A 529 47.09 -24.19 -16.86
CA ASP A 529 47.84 -25.11 -15.98
C ASP A 529 49.36 -24.96 -16.18
N GLU A 530 49.81 -24.84 -17.42
CA GLU A 530 51.25 -24.62 -17.75
C GLU A 530 51.70 -23.22 -17.28
N PHE A 531 50.88 -22.21 -17.46
CA PHE A 531 51.12 -20.87 -16.93
C PHE A 531 51.26 -20.88 -15.40
N GLU A 532 50.40 -21.58 -14.68
CA GLU A 532 50.49 -21.72 -13.22
C GLU A 532 51.81 -22.38 -12.79
N GLN A 533 52.22 -23.45 -13.47
CA GLN A 533 53.50 -24.09 -13.20
C GLN A 533 54.69 -23.15 -13.45
N LYS A 534 54.66 -22.35 -14.53
CA LYS A 534 55.71 -21.38 -14.85
C LYS A 534 55.87 -20.33 -13.75
N ILE A 535 54.77 -19.74 -13.25
CA ILE A 535 54.86 -18.70 -12.22
C ILE A 535 55.31 -19.26 -10.86
N LYS A 536 54.95 -20.53 -10.55
CA LYS A 536 55.42 -21.25 -9.35
C LYS A 536 56.93 -21.58 -9.43
N LYS A 537 57.44 -22.07 -10.59
CA LYS A 537 58.86 -22.35 -10.80
C LYS A 537 59.73 -21.10 -10.65
N LYS A 538 59.30 -19.95 -11.19
CA LYS A 538 60.02 -18.68 -11.04
C LYS A 538 60.15 -18.24 -9.57
N ARG A 539 59.17 -18.55 -8.72
CA ARG A 539 59.26 -18.28 -7.28
C ARG A 539 60.29 -19.12 -6.57
N LYS A 540 60.37 -20.45 -6.89
CA LYS A 540 61.37 -21.34 -6.29
C LYS A 540 62.80 -20.90 -6.66
N ALA A 541 63.03 -20.55 -7.93
CA ALA A 541 64.33 -20.08 -8.37
C ALA A 541 64.74 -18.73 -7.75
N ALA A 542 63.80 -17.78 -7.58
CA ALA A 542 64.07 -16.51 -6.93
C ALA A 542 64.31 -16.67 -5.41
N GLY A 543 63.59 -17.59 -4.73
CA GLY A 543 63.82 -17.92 -3.33
C GLY A 543 65.19 -18.53 -3.10
N GLN A 544 65.59 -19.49 -3.93
CA GLN A 544 66.94 -20.13 -3.88
C GLN A 544 68.04 -19.10 -4.10
N LYS A 545 67.87 -18.18 -5.04
CA LYS A 545 68.83 -17.09 -5.29
C LYS A 545 68.96 -16.11 -4.11
N ALA A 546 67.87 -15.74 -3.52
CA ALA A 546 67.84 -14.85 -2.32
C ALA A 546 68.47 -15.54 -1.11
N GLU A 547 68.23 -16.83 -0.94
CA GLU A 547 68.82 -17.65 0.14
C GLU A 547 70.31 -17.79 -0.04
N GLN A 548 70.80 -17.98 -1.28
CA GLN A 548 72.21 -18.05 -1.65
C GLN A 548 72.91 -16.70 -1.46
N GLU A 549 72.27 -15.57 -1.83
CA GLU A 549 72.76 -14.21 -1.58
C GLU A 549 72.83 -13.90 -0.09
N ALA A 550 71.79 -14.30 0.72
CA ALA A 550 71.82 -14.13 2.17
C ALA A 550 72.90 -14.96 2.85
N LEU A 551 73.15 -16.17 2.40
CA LEU A 551 74.26 -17.03 2.87
C LEU A 551 75.65 -16.46 2.53
N LEU A 552 75.81 -15.85 1.36
CA LEU A 552 77.02 -15.14 0.97
C LEU A 552 77.30 -13.88 1.79
N LEU A 553 76.25 -13.12 2.09
CA LEU A 553 76.35 -11.95 2.95
C LEU A 553 76.61 -12.29 4.43
N ALA A 554 76.20 -13.47 4.90
CA ALA A 554 76.40 -13.92 6.28
C ALA A 554 77.84 -14.56 6.44
N ALA A 555 78.52 -14.81 5.35
CA ALA A 555 79.89 -15.41 5.31
C ALA A 555 81.01 -14.39 5.14
N VAL A 556 80.65 -13.06 5.03
CA VAL A 556 81.53 -11.91 5.04
C VAL A 556 81.38 -11.17 6.35
#